data_4c7f1fda20844d9e538f70be10f54cdf
#
_entry.id   4c7f1fda20844d9e538f70be10f54cdf
#
_cell.length_a   1.000
_cell.length_b   1.000
_cell.length_c   1.000
_cell.angle_alpha   90.00
_cell.angle_beta   90.00
_cell.angle_gamma   90.00
#
_symmetry.space_group_name_H-M   'P 1'
#
loop_
_entity.id
_entity.type
_entity.pdbx_description
1 polymer ?
#
loop_
_entity_poly.entity_id
_entity_poly.type
_entity_poly.pdbx_seq_one_letter_code
_entity_poly.pdbx_strand_id
1 'polypeptide(L)'
;MWVRTLVQGGQRADDVAGDLVAWLGEARKSLDLALYDLRLPGPVGDLVGDALRAARDRGVQVRIAFNDDKPEPEPRPFEPPPPRTEPSLLEQLGVPLAPIPGWRDLMHHKYVVRDGAAVWTGSTNWTLDSWEREENVLVAVDSPELAAAYTRNFSQLWEKRHVGNSGNFDTPDSAGVRPWFCPGRGPELSHRIAKRIGAAQRRVRIATPVLTAGPILGTLCERIAEGRLDVAGVCDATQIRQVFQQWEGNPRSQWKAPLLRRALTVFTGKDSTPYARGSVHDFMHAKMTVADDTVFVGSFNLSRSGETNAENVLEIADAALAEQMAGWIDEVRARFPRVQA
;
A
#
# COMPACT_ATOMS: atom_id res chain seq x y z
N MET A 1 4.93 -18.05 4.24
CA MET A 1 4.79 -16.56 4.15
C MET A 1 6.03 -15.91 4.72
N TRP A 2 6.56 -14.88 4.04
CA TRP A 2 7.67 -14.05 4.49
C TRP A 2 7.18 -12.61 4.64
N VAL A 3 7.60 -11.90 5.70
CA VAL A 3 7.23 -10.52 5.97
C VAL A 3 8.47 -9.74 6.39
N ARG A 4 8.65 -8.56 5.81
CA ARG A 4 9.69 -7.61 6.18
C ARG A 4 9.07 -6.25 6.41
N THR A 5 9.40 -5.65 7.54
CA THR A 5 9.05 -4.26 7.87
C THR A 5 10.24 -3.36 7.61
N LEU A 6 9.98 -2.16 7.11
CA LEU A 6 10.97 -1.13 6.86
C LEU A 6 10.73 0.06 7.79
N VAL A 7 11.81 0.66 8.25
CA VAL A 7 11.77 1.90 9.04
C VAL A 7 12.85 2.85 8.56
N GLN A 8 12.63 4.13 8.64
CA GLN A 8 13.63 5.12 8.27
C GLN A 8 14.96 4.88 8.99
N GLY A 9 16.02 4.70 8.20
CA GLY A 9 17.39 4.44 8.69
C GLY A 9 17.62 3.05 9.26
N GLY A 10 16.67 2.11 9.16
CA GLY A 10 16.78 0.75 9.65
C GLY A 10 17.37 -0.24 8.64
N GLN A 11 17.36 0.11 7.35
CA GLN A 11 17.90 -0.69 6.25
C GLN A 11 18.42 0.22 5.13
N ARG A 12 19.17 -0.37 4.21
CA ARG A 12 19.58 0.27 2.95
C ARG A 12 18.70 -0.20 1.80
N ALA A 13 18.59 0.59 0.73
CA ALA A 13 17.87 0.19 -0.48
C ALA A 13 18.47 -1.07 -1.11
N ASP A 14 19.79 -1.24 -1.04
CA ASP A 14 20.48 -2.45 -1.52
C ASP A 14 19.98 -3.73 -0.83
N ASP A 15 19.65 -3.67 0.47
CA ASP A 15 19.15 -4.83 1.22
C ASP A 15 17.76 -5.23 0.73
N VAL A 16 16.90 -4.25 0.46
CA VAL A 16 15.55 -4.47 -0.09
C VAL A 16 15.62 -4.97 -1.51
N ALA A 17 16.51 -4.39 -2.33
CA ALA A 17 16.78 -4.84 -3.69
C ALA A 17 17.28 -6.29 -3.71
N GLY A 18 18.19 -6.65 -2.80
CA GLY A 18 18.71 -8.00 -2.66
C GLY A 18 17.61 -9.04 -2.41
N ASP A 19 16.70 -8.77 -1.47
CA ASP A 19 15.56 -9.66 -1.20
C ASP A 19 14.65 -9.80 -2.43
N LEU A 20 14.32 -8.67 -3.07
CA LEU A 20 13.48 -8.68 -4.26
C LEU A 20 14.14 -9.45 -5.41
N VAL A 21 15.41 -9.19 -5.69
CA VAL A 21 16.16 -9.84 -6.77
C VAL A 21 16.29 -11.34 -6.55
N ALA A 22 16.56 -11.76 -5.30
CA ALA A 22 16.58 -13.18 -4.94
C ALA A 22 15.23 -13.83 -5.25
N TRP A 23 14.14 -13.18 -4.83
CA TRP A 23 12.79 -13.68 -5.07
C TRP A 23 12.42 -13.70 -6.58
N LEU A 24 12.76 -12.65 -7.34
CA LEU A 24 12.54 -12.60 -8.80
C LEU A 24 13.37 -13.67 -9.54
N GLY A 25 14.58 -13.96 -9.06
CA GLY A 25 15.49 -14.94 -9.64
C GLY A 25 14.97 -16.37 -9.64
N GLU A 26 14.02 -16.69 -8.77
CA GLU A 26 13.36 -18.00 -8.71
C GLU A 26 12.33 -18.22 -9.81
N ALA A 27 11.95 -17.19 -10.58
CA ALA A 27 10.97 -17.30 -11.66
C ALA A 27 11.42 -18.28 -12.75
N ARG A 28 10.47 -19.11 -13.18
CA ARG A 28 10.67 -20.14 -14.22
C ARG A 28 9.74 -19.99 -15.41
N LYS A 29 8.57 -19.35 -15.24
CA LYS A 29 7.53 -19.23 -16.27
C LYS A 29 7.15 -17.79 -16.54
N SER A 30 6.80 -17.05 -15.49
CA SER A 30 6.28 -15.69 -15.66
C SER A 30 6.54 -14.78 -14.45
N LEU A 31 6.64 -13.48 -14.74
CA LEU A 31 6.60 -12.39 -13.77
C LEU A 31 5.60 -11.35 -14.28
N ASP A 32 4.50 -11.19 -13.56
CA ASP A 32 3.47 -10.17 -13.81
C ASP A 32 3.54 -9.08 -12.74
N LEU A 33 4.01 -7.90 -13.12
CA LEU A 33 4.23 -6.79 -12.21
C LEU A 33 3.15 -5.73 -12.39
N ALA A 34 2.51 -5.29 -11.30
CA ALA A 34 1.62 -4.13 -11.27
C ALA A 34 2.20 -3.09 -10.29
N LEU A 35 2.74 -2.00 -10.84
CA LEU A 35 3.55 -1.05 -10.09
C LEU A 35 3.04 0.38 -10.24
N TYR A 36 2.73 1.01 -9.10
CA TYR A 36 2.31 2.41 -9.07
C TYR A 36 3.46 3.36 -9.41
N ASP A 37 4.57 3.24 -8.70
CA ASP A 37 5.73 4.12 -8.82
C ASP A 37 7.01 3.29 -8.89
N LEU A 38 7.73 3.43 -9.98
CA LEU A 38 9.01 2.77 -10.25
C LEU A 38 10.06 3.81 -10.61
N ARG A 39 10.87 4.19 -9.63
CA ARG A 39 11.97 5.15 -9.76
C ARG A 39 13.16 4.67 -8.94
N LEU A 40 13.98 3.83 -9.53
CA LEU A 40 15.18 3.29 -8.94
C LEU A 40 16.40 3.74 -9.74
N PRO A 41 16.96 4.92 -9.47
CA PRO A 41 18.16 5.39 -10.16
C PRO A 41 19.42 4.68 -9.64
N GLY A 42 20.45 4.66 -10.49
CA GLY A 42 21.78 4.19 -10.14
C GLY A 42 21.87 2.69 -9.85
N PRO A 43 22.85 2.25 -9.04
CA PRO A 43 23.17 0.83 -8.86
C PRO A 43 22.00 -0.05 -8.39
N VAL A 44 21.08 0.50 -7.58
CA VAL A 44 19.90 -0.22 -7.13
C VAL A 44 18.95 -0.50 -8.29
N GLY A 45 18.75 0.50 -9.16
CA GLY A 45 17.95 0.35 -10.38
C GLY A 45 18.59 -0.63 -11.35
N ASP A 46 19.90 -0.57 -11.52
CA ASP A 46 20.66 -1.50 -12.34
C ASP A 46 20.49 -2.93 -11.85
N LEU A 47 20.61 -3.17 -10.54
CA LEU A 47 20.48 -4.48 -9.93
C LEU A 47 19.09 -5.09 -10.18
N VAL A 48 18.02 -4.32 -9.98
CA VAL A 48 16.65 -4.79 -10.22
C VAL A 48 16.38 -4.96 -11.71
N GLY A 49 16.84 -4.02 -12.54
CA GLY A 49 16.73 -4.08 -13.99
C GLY A 49 17.44 -5.32 -14.58
N ASP A 50 18.65 -5.60 -14.10
CA ASP A 50 19.43 -6.79 -14.51
C ASP A 50 18.71 -8.10 -14.14
N ALA A 51 18.09 -8.16 -12.96
CA ALA A 51 17.32 -9.33 -12.55
C ALA A 51 16.11 -9.59 -13.47
N LEU A 52 15.39 -8.53 -13.86
CA LEU A 52 14.26 -8.63 -14.78
C LEU A 52 14.73 -8.99 -16.20
N ARG A 53 15.82 -8.39 -16.70
CA ARG A 53 16.43 -8.75 -17.98
C ARG A 53 16.91 -10.20 -17.98
N ALA A 54 17.61 -10.62 -16.93
CA ALA A 54 18.08 -12.00 -16.80
C ALA A 54 16.92 -13.01 -16.74
N ALA A 55 15.79 -12.67 -16.11
CA ALA A 55 14.59 -13.52 -16.16
C ALA A 55 14.05 -13.65 -17.60
N ARG A 56 13.90 -12.52 -18.31
CA ARG A 56 13.49 -12.49 -19.73
C ARG A 56 14.43 -13.34 -20.60
N ASP A 57 15.73 -13.17 -20.43
CA ASP A 57 16.74 -13.85 -21.25
C ASP A 57 16.80 -15.36 -21.00
N ARG A 58 16.31 -15.81 -19.83
CA ARG A 58 16.06 -17.23 -19.53
C ARG A 58 14.75 -17.76 -20.12
N GLY A 59 13.96 -16.91 -20.81
CA GLY A 59 12.66 -17.28 -21.40
C GLY A 59 11.47 -17.12 -20.45
N VAL A 60 11.64 -16.47 -19.29
CA VAL A 60 10.53 -16.11 -18.40
C VAL A 60 9.72 -14.99 -19.06
N GLN A 61 8.39 -15.15 -19.12
CA GLN A 61 7.51 -14.11 -19.60
C GLN A 61 7.43 -12.99 -18.56
N VAL A 62 8.04 -11.84 -18.82
CA VAL A 62 7.98 -10.65 -17.94
C VAL A 62 7.01 -9.63 -18.53
N ARG A 63 6.02 -9.17 -17.74
CA ARG A 63 5.05 -8.15 -18.15
C ARG A 63 4.90 -7.12 -17.03
N ILE A 64 4.84 -5.83 -17.38
CA ILE A 64 4.72 -4.74 -16.40
C ILE A 64 3.53 -3.85 -16.74
N ALA A 65 2.52 -3.83 -15.88
CA ALA A 65 1.48 -2.80 -15.85
C ALA A 65 1.93 -1.70 -14.88
N PHE A 66 1.91 -0.45 -15.30
CA PHE A 66 2.35 0.66 -14.47
C PHE A 66 1.37 1.83 -14.53
N ASN A 67 1.33 2.62 -13.47
CA ASN A 67 0.55 3.85 -13.47
C ASN A 67 1.17 4.86 -14.41
N ASP A 68 0.40 5.29 -15.40
CA ASP A 68 0.80 6.33 -16.33
C ASP A 68 0.15 7.65 -15.92
N ASP A 69 0.99 8.60 -15.54
CA ASP A 69 0.53 9.93 -15.19
C ASP A 69 0.07 10.63 -16.45
N LYS A 70 -1.23 10.84 -16.60
CA LYS A 70 -1.74 11.66 -17.69
C LYS A 70 -1.18 13.08 -17.58
N PRO A 71 -0.92 13.74 -18.74
CA PRO A 71 -0.74 15.17 -18.74
C PRO A 71 -2.01 15.78 -18.11
N GLU A 72 -1.81 16.51 -17.02
CA GLU A 72 -2.90 17.15 -16.30
C GLU A 72 -3.68 18.10 -17.23
N PRO A 73 -5.01 18.17 -17.05
CA PRO A 73 -5.70 19.41 -17.36
C PRO A 73 -5.12 20.46 -16.40
N GLU A 74 -4.52 21.52 -16.89
CA GLU A 74 -3.80 22.60 -16.23
C GLU A 74 -3.57 22.46 -14.72
N PRO A 75 -2.31 22.47 -14.23
CA PRO A 75 -2.03 22.22 -12.83
C PRO A 75 -2.86 23.17 -11.96
N ARG A 76 -3.61 22.62 -11.03
CA ARG A 76 -4.21 23.44 -9.98
C ARG A 76 -3.07 24.15 -9.24
N PRO A 77 -3.13 25.47 -9.06
CA PRO A 77 -2.00 26.27 -8.61
C PRO A 77 -1.37 25.87 -7.28
N PHE A 78 -1.91 24.87 -6.59
CA PHE A 78 -1.50 24.45 -5.24
C PHE A 78 -1.33 22.92 -5.08
N GLU A 79 -1.51 22.12 -6.14
CA GLU A 79 -1.27 20.67 -6.07
C GLU A 79 0.07 20.34 -6.73
N PRO A 80 1.00 19.73 -6.00
CA PRO A 80 2.24 19.25 -6.62
C PRO A 80 1.89 18.17 -7.65
N PRO A 81 2.59 18.13 -8.79
CA PRO A 81 2.38 17.09 -9.78
C PRO A 81 2.66 15.70 -9.15
N PRO A 82 1.89 14.67 -9.50
CA PRO A 82 2.12 13.33 -9.01
C PRO A 82 3.53 12.83 -9.36
N PRO A 83 4.09 11.90 -8.57
CA PRO A 83 5.36 11.28 -8.90
C PRO A 83 5.23 10.55 -10.24
N ARG A 84 6.17 10.79 -11.14
CA ARG A 84 6.19 10.11 -12.43
C ARG A 84 7.03 8.85 -12.33
N THR A 85 6.46 7.71 -12.67
CA THR A 85 7.25 6.54 -13.09
C THR A 85 8.19 6.98 -14.19
N GLU A 86 9.47 6.61 -14.09
CA GLU A 86 10.44 6.92 -15.16
C GLU A 86 10.26 5.95 -16.32
N PRO A 87 9.64 6.37 -17.44
CA PRO A 87 9.42 5.49 -18.59
C PRO A 87 10.74 4.95 -19.16
N SER A 88 11.81 5.74 -19.09
CA SER A 88 13.12 5.37 -19.60
C SER A 88 13.68 4.09 -18.97
N LEU A 89 13.51 3.89 -17.66
CA LEU A 89 13.93 2.64 -17.01
C LEU A 89 13.12 1.47 -17.53
N LEU A 90 11.80 1.61 -17.63
CA LEU A 90 10.90 0.56 -18.11
C LEU A 90 11.21 0.17 -19.56
N GLU A 91 11.43 1.16 -20.43
CA GLU A 91 11.76 0.95 -21.85
C GLU A 91 13.08 0.19 -22.04
N GLN A 92 14.08 0.48 -21.18
CA GLN A 92 15.37 -0.21 -21.21
C GLN A 92 15.31 -1.69 -20.80
N LEU A 93 14.21 -2.13 -20.13
CA LEU A 93 14.05 -3.54 -19.80
C LEU A 93 13.77 -4.42 -21.02
N GLY A 94 13.24 -3.86 -22.10
CA GLY A 94 12.88 -4.59 -23.31
C GLY A 94 11.83 -5.68 -23.07
N VAL A 95 10.87 -5.40 -22.19
CA VAL A 95 9.74 -6.28 -21.84
C VAL A 95 8.40 -5.62 -22.21
N PRO A 96 7.34 -6.40 -22.45
CA PRO A 96 6.01 -5.83 -22.68
C PRO A 96 5.52 -4.94 -21.55
N LEU A 97 5.06 -3.74 -21.88
CA LEU A 97 4.59 -2.71 -20.97
C LEU A 97 3.10 -2.40 -21.17
N ALA A 98 2.41 -2.10 -20.09
CA ALA A 98 1.02 -1.68 -20.06
C ALA A 98 0.88 -0.38 -19.28
N PRO A 99 0.92 0.81 -19.90
CA PRO A 99 0.56 2.04 -19.23
C PRO A 99 -0.93 2.02 -18.86
N ILE A 100 -1.22 2.28 -17.60
CA ILE A 100 -2.59 2.37 -17.06
C ILE A 100 -2.84 3.83 -16.70
N PRO A 101 -3.79 4.52 -17.34
CA PRO A 101 -4.08 5.91 -17.05
C PRO A 101 -4.44 6.13 -15.59
N GLY A 102 -3.66 6.97 -14.88
CA GLY A 102 -3.81 7.30 -13.46
C GLY A 102 -4.74 8.48 -13.18
N TRP A 103 -5.57 8.90 -14.14
CA TRP A 103 -6.47 10.05 -13.96
C TRP A 103 -7.82 9.63 -13.40
N ARG A 104 -8.21 10.31 -12.37
CA ARG A 104 -9.19 10.22 -11.31
C ARG A 104 -8.83 9.13 -10.32
N ASP A 105 -8.63 7.90 -10.75
CA ASP A 105 -8.33 6.76 -9.89
C ASP A 105 -6.99 6.15 -10.30
N LEU A 106 -6.08 5.98 -9.35
CA LEU A 106 -4.71 5.52 -9.57
C LEU A 106 -4.67 4.00 -9.74
N MET A 107 -3.75 3.53 -10.56
CA MET A 107 -3.29 2.14 -10.51
C MET A 107 -2.23 2.04 -9.41
N HIS A 108 -2.70 1.92 -8.14
CA HIS A 108 -1.87 2.08 -6.94
C HIS A 108 -1.29 0.77 -6.40
N HIS A 109 -1.32 -0.30 -7.18
CA HIS A 109 -0.70 -1.58 -6.81
C HIS A 109 0.82 -1.52 -6.68
N LYS A 110 1.37 -2.44 -5.90
CA LYS A 110 2.80 -2.69 -5.72
C LYS A 110 3.01 -4.19 -5.55
N TYR A 111 2.60 -4.97 -6.57
CA TYR A 111 2.73 -6.42 -6.46
C TYR A 111 3.40 -7.06 -7.69
N VAL A 112 3.93 -8.24 -7.47
CA VAL A 112 4.42 -9.14 -8.50
C VAL A 112 3.80 -10.51 -8.31
N VAL A 113 3.31 -11.11 -9.39
CA VAL A 113 2.93 -12.53 -9.43
C VAL A 113 4.05 -13.31 -10.11
N ARG A 114 4.60 -14.31 -9.43
CA ARG A 114 5.64 -15.20 -9.94
C ARG A 114 5.06 -16.56 -10.27
N ASP A 115 5.18 -16.97 -11.53
CA ASP A 115 4.83 -18.30 -12.05
C ASP A 115 3.36 -18.72 -11.84
N GLY A 116 2.46 -17.76 -11.51
CA GLY A 116 1.10 -18.06 -11.06
C GLY A 116 1.04 -18.87 -9.75
N ALA A 117 2.09 -18.84 -8.94
CA ALA A 117 2.25 -19.66 -7.75
C ALA A 117 2.64 -18.87 -6.50
N ALA A 118 3.22 -17.69 -6.64
CA ALA A 118 3.66 -16.85 -5.54
C ALA A 118 3.35 -15.38 -5.80
N VAL A 119 3.18 -14.60 -4.73
CA VAL A 119 2.90 -13.17 -4.78
C VAL A 119 3.87 -12.44 -3.87
N TRP A 120 4.46 -11.35 -4.39
CA TRP A 120 5.14 -10.33 -3.62
C TRP A 120 4.27 -9.07 -3.62
N THR A 121 3.98 -8.52 -2.45
CA THR A 121 3.11 -7.34 -2.30
C THR A 121 3.47 -6.54 -1.05
N GLY A 122 2.71 -5.49 -0.75
CA GLY A 122 2.88 -4.66 0.43
C GLY A 122 2.56 -3.20 0.18
N SER A 123 3.10 -2.34 1.03
CA SER A 123 2.88 -0.89 0.95
C SER A 123 3.94 -0.14 0.17
N THR A 124 5.06 -0.78 -0.13
CA THR A 124 6.32 -0.18 -0.62
C THR A 124 6.27 0.12 -2.10
N ASN A 125 6.42 1.39 -2.49
CA ASN A 125 6.73 1.76 -3.86
C ASN A 125 8.13 1.25 -4.25
N TRP A 126 8.39 1.13 -5.54
CA TRP A 126 9.72 0.77 -6.02
C TRP A 126 10.56 2.05 -6.25
N THR A 127 10.87 2.72 -5.15
CA THR A 127 11.66 3.95 -5.13
C THR A 127 12.69 3.89 -4.01
N LEU A 128 13.81 4.59 -4.16
CA LEU A 128 14.85 4.63 -3.12
C LEU A 128 14.29 5.14 -1.79
N ASP A 129 13.49 6.19 -1.84
CA ASP A 129 12.88 6.79 -0.66
C ASP A 129 12.00 5.80 0.09
N SER A 130 11.14 5.05 -0.61
CA SER A 130 10.29 4.04 -0.02
C SER A 130 11.08 2.89 0.62
N TRP A 131 12.28 2.62 0.13
CA TRP A 131 13.10 1.51 0.63
C TRP A 131 14.04 1.92 1.78
N GLU A 132 14.38 3.20 1.91
CA GLU A 132 15.33 3.68 2.94
C GLU A 132 14.72 4.59 4.00
N ARG A 133 13.68 5.36 3.64
CA ARG A 133 13.23 6.52 4.43
C ARG A 133 11.81 6.42 4.94
N GLU A 134 11.00 5.55 4.37
CA GLU A 134 9.60 5.39 4.75
C GLU A 134 9.40 4.17 5.68
N GLU A 135 8.44 4.27 6.57
CA GLU A 135 7.91 3.10 7.27
C GLU A 135 6.98 2.34 6.32
N ASN A 136 7.36 1.11 6.02
CA ASN A 136 6.66 0.28 5.03
C ASN A 136 6.63 -1.19 5.47
N VAL A 137 5.86 -2.00 4.74
CA VAL A 137 5.81 -3.45 4.91
C VAL A 137 5.81 -4.16 3.56
N LEU A 138 6.55 -5.25 3.50
CA LEU A 138 6.66 -6.16 2.37
C LEU A 138 6.17 -7.54 2.81
N VAL A 139 5.45 -8.22 1.92
CA VAL A 139 4.92 -9.56 2.15
C VAL A 139 5.14 -10.42 0.91
N ALA A 140 5.69 -11.61 1.09
CA ALA A 140 5.75 -12.64 0.04
C ALA A 140 5.04 -13.91 0.50
N VAL A 141 4.18 -14.45 -0.36
CA VAL A 141 3.37 -15.64 -0.07
C VAL A 141 3.45 -16.62 -1.24
N ASP A 142 3.86 -17.83 -0.94
CA ASP A 142 3.78 -18.95 -1.88
C ASP A 142 2.41 -19.62 -1.69
N SER A 143 1.49 -19.36 -2.61
CA SER A 143 0.13 -19.90 -2.67
C SER A 143 -0.41 -19.76 -4.09
N PRO A 144 -0.62 -20.87 -4.81
CA PRO A 144 -1.25 -20.84 -6.13
C PRO A 144 -2.65 -20.21 -6.13
N GLU A 145 -3.44 -20.44 -5.08
CA GLU A 145 -4.80 -19.91 -4.96
C GLU A 145 -4.77 -18.38 -4.82
N LEU A 146 -3.85 -17.86 -3.99
CA LEU A 146 -3.63 -16.42 -3.85
C LEU A 146 -3.12 -15.84 -5.17
N ALA A 147 -2.11 -16.46 -5.77
CA ALA A 147 -1.54 -16.03 -7.02
C ALA A 147 -2.58 -16.00 -8.16
N ALA A 148 -3.51 -16.94 -8.20
CA ALA A 148 -4.61 -16.95 -9.19
C ALA A 148 -5.50 -15.70 -9.06
N ALA A 149 -5.81 -15.25 -7.85
CA ALA A 149 -6.58 -14.01 -7.64
C ALA A 149 -5.82 -12.76 -8.13
N TYR A 150 -4.52 -12.68 -7.83
CA TYR A 150 -3.66 -11.59 -8.32
C TYR A 150 -3.47 -11.65 -9.84
N THR A 151 -3.31 -12.83 -10.42
CA THR A 151 -3.25 -13.02 -11.88
C THR A 151 -4.54 -12.55 -12.55
N ARG A 152 -5.71 -12.84 -11.97
CA ARG A 152 -6.99 -12.35 -12.47
C ARG A 152 -7.07 -10.82 -12.46
N ASN A 153 -6.64 -10.19 -11.37
CA ASN A 153 -6.57 -8.73 -11.28
C ASN A 153 -5.61 -8.16 -12.32
N PHE A 154 -4.39 -8.72 -12.42
CA PHE A 154 -3.39 -8.30 -13.41
C PHE A 154 -3.91 -8.42 -14.83
N SER A 155 -4.55 -9.54 -15.20
CA SER A 155 -5.08 -9.76 -16.54
C SER A 155 -6.13 -8.73 -16.92
N GLN A 156 -7.00 -8.33 -15.98
CA GLN A 156 -7.98 -7.27 -16.22
C GLN A 156 -7.31 -5.92 -16.48
N LEU A 157 -6.28 -5.56 -15.70
CA LEU A 157 -5.50 -4.33 -15.93
C LEU A 157 -4.75 -4.40 -17.26
N TRP A 158 -4.12 -5.54 -17.53
CA TRP A 158 -3.34 -5.76 -18.74
C TRP A 158 -4.16 -5.67 -20.02
N GLU A 159 -5.33 -6.29 -20.05
CA GLU A 159 -6.19 -6.35 -21.22
C GLU A 159 -6.96 -5.03 -21.45
N LYS A 160 -7.48 -4.45 -20.36
CA LYS A 160 -8.35 -3.28 -20.44
C LYS A 160 -7.61 -1.95 -20.44
N ARG A 161 -6.37 -1.92 -19.98
CA ARG A 161 -5.57 -0.69 -19.80
C ARG A 161 -6.29 0.37 -18.96
N HIS A 162 -7.04 -0.07 -17.93
CA HIS A 162 -7.90 0.78 -17.14
C HIS A 162 -8.16 0.18 -15.76
N VAL A 163 -8.22 1.01 -14.71
CA VAL A 163 -8.44 0.55 -13.34
C VAL A 163 -9.88 0.13 -13.05
N GLY A 164 -10.86 0.65 -13.78
CA GLY A 164 -12.28 0.47 -13.48
C GLY A 164 -12.69 -0.99 -13.36
N ASN A 165 -13.28 -1.33 -12.21
CA ASN A 165 -13.76 -2.68 -11.89
C ASN A 165 -12.70 -3.80 -11.88
N SER A 166 -11.41 -3.47 -11.90
CA SER A 166 -10.34 -4.48 -11.89
C SER A 166 -10.33 -5.34 -10.62
N GLY A 167 -10.96 -4.88 -9.53
CA GLY A 167 -11.14 -5.61 -8.28
C GLY A 167 -12.54 -6.21 -8.07
N ASN A 168 -13.44 -6.09 -9.04
CA ASN A 168 -14.84 -6.52 -8.87
C ASN A 168 -15.01 -8.03 -9.11
N PHE A 169 -14.44 -8.84 -8.23
CA PHE A 169 -14.62 -10.28 -8.22
C PHE A 169 -14.44 -10.84 -6.81
N ASP A 170 -15.09 -12.00 -6.58
CA ASP A 170 -14.96 -12.70 -5.30
C ASP A 170 -13.60 -13.39 -5.17
N THR A 171 -13.04 -13.27 -3.98
CA THR A 171 -11.80 -13.91 -3.60
C THR A 171 -12.04 -14.86 -2.43
N PRO A 172 -11.71 -16.15 -2.57
CA PRO A 172 -11.83 -17.11 -1.48
C PRO A 172 -10.81 -16.82 -0.38
N ASP A 173 -11.13 -17.25 0.83
CA ASP A 173 -10.15 -17.42 1.89
C ASP A 173 -9.40 -18.74 1.63
N SER A 174 -8.07 -18.69 1.62
CA SER A 174 -7.23 -19.86 1.49
C SER A 174 -6.27 -19.93 2.67
N ALA A 175 -6.46 -20.92 3.52
CA ALA A 175 -5.62 -21.15 4.70
C ALA A 175 -5.47 -19.92 5.63
N GLY A 176 -6.57 -19.17 5.82
CA GLY A 176 -6.57 -17.96 6.66
C GLY A 176 -6.03 -16.70 5.97
N VAL A 177 -5.76 -16.76 4.66
CA VAL A 177 -5.34 -15.60 3.85
C VAL A 177 -6.38 -15.31 2.79
N ARG A 178 -6.95 -14.11 2.83
CA ARG A 178 -7.91 -13.64 1.83
C ARG A 178 -7.41 -12.37 1.15
N PRO A 179 -7.24 -12.36 -0.18
CA PRO A 179 -6.92 -11.15 -0.91
C PRO A 179 -8.18 -10.32 -1.17
N TRP A 180 -8.04 -9.00 -1.13
CA TRP A 180 -9.05 -8.02 -1.48
C TRP A 180 -8.51 -7.12 -2.58
N PHE A 181 -9.36 -6.71 -3.52
CA PHE A 181 -8.99 -5.79 -4.59
C PHE A 181 -9.99 -4.63 -4.70
N CYS A 182 -9.46 -3.46 -5.05
CA CYS A 182 -10.21 -2.27 -5.44
C CYS A 182 -9.81 -1.89 -6.88
N PRO A 183 -10.61 -1.08 -7.57
CA PRO A 183 -11.99 -0.67 -7.26
C PRO A 183 -12.99 -1.80 -7.50
N GLY A 184 -14.23 -1.56 -7.08
CA GLY A 184 -15.33 -2.52 -7.18
C GLY A 184 -15.72 -3.08 -5.82
N ARG A 185 -14.74 -3.52 -5.01
CA ARG A 185 -14.97 -3.99 -3.63
C ARG A 185 -14.38 -3.07 -2.56
N GLY A 186 -14.00 -1.85 -2.90
CA GLY A 186 -13.40 -0.90 -1.95
C GLY A 186 -14.29 -0.57 -0.74
N PRO A 187 -15.57 -0.20 -0.92
CA PRO A 187 -16.50 0.01 0.20
C PRO A 187 -16.69 -1.23 1.07
N GLU A 188 -16.76 -2.42 0.45
CA GLU A 188 -16.86 -3.69 1.18
C GLU A 188 -15.62 -3.96 2.04
N LEU A 189 -14.43 -3.69 1.51
CA LEU A 189 -13.17 -3.79 2.24
C LEU A 189 -13.14 -2.83 3.44
N SER A 190 -13.54 -1.56 3.25
CA SER A 190 -13.64 -0.60 4.35
C SER A 190 -14.58 -1.09 5.45
N HIS A 191 -15.74 -1.65 5.09
CA HIS A 191 -16.67 -2.24 6.06
C HIS A 191 -16.11 -3.51 6.69
N ARG A 192 -15.35 -4.32 5.94
CA ARG A 192 -14.69 -5.52 6.48
C ARG A 192 -13.67 -5.18 7.55
N ILE A 193 -12.81 -4.18 7.29
CA ILE A 193 -11.84 -3.68 8.27
C ILE A 193 -12.56 -3.09 9.49
N ALA A 194 -13.59 -2.25 9.28
CA ALA A 194 -14.41 -1.70 10.36
C ALA A 194 -15.06 -2.80 11.21
N LYS A 195 -15.63 -3.84 10.58
CA LYS A 195 -16.21 -4.97 11.28
C LYS A 195 -15.20 -5.73 12.17
N ARG A 196 -13.95 -5.91 11.68
CA ARG A 196 -12.88 -6.53 12.48
C ARG A 196 -12.47 -5.65 13.65
N ILE A 197 -12.36 -4.34 13.45
CA ILE A 197 -12.11 -3.37 14.53
C ILE A 197 -13.24 -3.39 15.56
N GLY A 198 -14.51 -3.38 15.11
CA GLY A 198 -15.68 -3.42 15.99
C GLY A 198 -15.80 -4.71 16.79
N ALA A 199 -15.33 -5.84 16.25
CA ALA A 199 -15.36 -7.14 16.92
C ALA A 199 -14.15 -7.42 17.82
N ALA A 200 -13.10 -6.60 17.75
CA ALA A 200 -11.88 -6.81 18.53
C ALA A 200 -12.13 -6.76 20.04
N GLN A 201 -11.49 -7.66 20.79
CA GLN A 201 -11.65 -7.81 22.24
C GLN A 201 -10.41 -7.44 23.03
N ARG A 202 -9.22 -7.49 22.41
CA ARG A 202 -7.93 -7.27 23.07
C ARG A 202 -7.28 -5.97 22.62
N ARG A 203 -7.05 -5.83 21.32
CA ARG A 203 -6.30 -4.69 20.78
C ARG A 203 -6.68 -4.37 19.33
N VAL A 204 -6.45 -3.10 18.98
CA VAL A 204 -6.35 -2.61 17.60
C VAL A 204 -5.07 -1.81 17.45
N ARG A 205 -4.27 -2.10 16.42
CA ARG A 205 -3.09 -1.33 16.02
C ARG A 205 -3.22 -0.93 14.56
N ILE A 206 -2.95 0.33 14.26
CA ILE A 206 -3.06 0.88 12.90
C ILE A 206 -1.79 1.65 12.56
N ALA A 207 -1.21 1.35 11.39
CA ALA A 207 -0.18 2.14 10.75
C ALA A 207 -0.69 2.58 9.38
N THR A 208 -0.84 3.89 9.15
CA THR A 208 -1.45 4.41 7.92
C THR A 208 -1.03 5.86 7.64
N PRO A 209 -0.81 6.25 6.38
CA PRO A 209 -0.55 7.66 6.07
C PRO A 209 -1.73 8.54 6.44
N VAL A 210 -2.95 8.11 6.10
CA VAL A 210 -4.20 8.86 6.30
C VAL A 210 -5.30 7.95 6.85
N LEU A 211 -6.25 8.54 7.57
CA LEU A 211 -7.38 7.84 8.19
C LEU A 211 -8.67 8.62 7.92
N THR A 212 -9.29 8.38 6.75
CA THR A 212 -10.44 9.17 6.27
C THR A 212 -11.61 8.34 5.76
N ALA A 213 -11.49 7.00 5.71
CA ALA A 213 -12.58 6.09 5.37
C ALA A 213 -13.67 6.12 6.45
N GLY A 214 -14.88 6.52 6.09
CA GLY A 214 -15.96 6.76 7.03
C GLY A 214 -16.30 5.57 7.94
N PRO A 215 -16.51 4.34 7.41
CA PRO A 215 -16.82 3.17 8.22
C PRO A 215 -15.72 2.86 9.26
N ILE A 216 -14.45 2.93 8.85
CA ILE A 216 -13.31 2.65 9.73
C ILE A 216 -13.20 3.72 10.81
N LEU A 217 -13.28 5.00 10.42
CA LEU A 217 -13.16 6.14 11.34
C LEU A 217 -14.28 6.15 12.38
N GLY A 218 -15.53 5.91 11.96
CA GLY A 218 -16.69 5.84 12.85
C GLY A 218 -16.54 4.72 13.88
N THR A 219 -16.29 3.49 13.42
CA THR A 219 -16.13 2.33 14.32
C THR A 219 -14.95 2.52 15.29
N LEU A 220 -13.82 3.06 14.81
CA LEU A 220 -12.67 3.35 15.65
C LEU A 220 -13.02 4.34 16.78
N CYS A 221 -13.76 5.42 16.45
CA CYS A 221 -14.22 6.39 17.44
C CYS A 221 -15.15 5.79 18.48
N GLU A 222 -16.04 4.87 18.09
CA GLU A 222 -16.92 4.13 19.01
C GLU A 222 -16.09 3.28 19.97
N ARG A 223 -15.14 2.49 19.46
CA ARG A 223 -14.28 1.63 20.30
C ARG A 223 -13.39 2.44 21.25
N ILE A 224 -12.87 3.59 20.81
CA ILE A 224 -12.13 4.53 21.68
C ILE A 224 -13.06 5.10 22.77
N ALA A 225 -14.32 5.42 22.42
CA ALA A 225 -15.29 5.96 23.38
C ALA A 225 -15.66 4.97 24.47
N GLU A 226 -15.76 3.69 24.17
CA GLU A 226 -16.04 2.63 25.13
C GLU A 226 -14.91 2.43 26.16
N GLY A 227 -13.67 2.76 25.82
CA GLY A 227 -12.52 2.72 26.73
C GLY A 227 -12.11 1.33 27.23
N ARG A 228 -12.60 0.26 26.58
CA ARG A 228 -12.37 -1.13 27.01
C ARG A 228 -11.31 -1.84 26.15
N LEU A 229 -11.04 -1.32 24.96
CA LEU A 229 -10.13 -1.90 23.99
C LEU A 229 -8.81 -1.12 23.97
N ASP A 230 -7.72 -1.84 23.91
CA ASP A 230 -6.40 -1.22 23.70
C ASP A 230 -6.25 -0.81 22.23
N VAL A 231 -6.45 0.48 21.97
CA VAL A 231 -6.40 1.08 20.63
C VAL A 231 -5.22 2.02 20.53
N ALA A 232 -4.37 1.81 19.55
CA ALA A 232 -3.26 2.71 19.28
C ALA A 232 -2.87 2.70 17.79
N GLY A 233 -2.20 3.75 17.33
CA GLY A 233 -1.74 3.82 15.96
C GLY A 233 -0.64 4.84 15.71
N VAL A 234 -0.13 4.81 14.49
CA VAL A 234 0.81 5.79 13.95
C VAL A 234 0.33 6.25 12.57
N CYS A 235 0.45 7.53 12.29
CA CYS A 235 0.08 8.11 11.00
C CYS A 235 1.13 9.12 10.52
N ASP A 236 0.95 9.60 9.30
CA ASP A 236 1.73 10.70 8.77
C ASP A 236 1.10 12.04 9.19
N ALA A 237 1.73 12.74 10.12
CA ALA A 237 1.19 13.99 10.68
C ALA A 237 1.09 15.09 9.62
N THR A 238 2.02 15.13 8.66
CA THR A 238 1.99 16.11 7.56
C THR A 238 0.78 15.89 6.66
N GLN A 239 0.53 14.63 6.26
CA GLN A 239 -0.64 14.31 5.44
C GLN A 239 -1.96 14.48 6.21
N ILE A 240 -2.00 14.19 7.50
CA ILE A 240 -3.17 14.45 8.34
C ILE A 240 -3.49 15.94 8.40
N ARG A 241 -2.50 16.83 8.55
CA ARG A 241 -2.73 18.29 8.47
C ARG A 241 -3.30 18.71 7.11
N GLN A 242 -2.79 18.14 6.01
CA GLN A 242 -3.34 18.39 4.67
C GLN A 242 -4.80 17.90 4.55
N VAL A 243 -5.15 16.78 5.15
CA VAL A 243 -6.55 16.30 5.20
C VAL A 243 -7.46 17.32 5.88
N PHE A 244 -7.07 17.87 7.04
CA PHE A 244 -7.87 18.91 7.70
C PHE A 244 -8.02 20.16 6.82
N GLN A 245 -6.96 20.61 6.17
CA GLN A 245 -7.00 21.74 5.24
C GLN A 245 -7.95 21.47 4.05
N GLN A 246 -7.91 20.26 3.46
CA GLN A 246 -8.82 19.88 2.38
C GLN A 246 -10.28 19.78 2.81
N TRP A 247 -10.54 19.48 4.07
CA TRP A 247 -11.90 19.37 4.60
C TRP A 247 -12.47 20.70 5.07
N GLU A 248 -11.64 21.69 5.31
CA GLU A 248 -12.09 23.02 5.70
C GLU A 248 -12.97 23.62 4.61
N GLY A 249 -14.20 24.04 5.00
CA GLY A 249 -15.18 24.57 4.06
C GLY A 249 -15.78 23.57 3.06
N ASN A 250 -15.43 22.28 3.14
CA ASN A 250 -16.00 21.25 2.27
C ASN A 250 -17.18 20.51 2.94
N PRO A 251 -18.47 20.81 2.58
CA PRO A 251 -19.62 20.22 3.25
C PRO A 251 -19.70 18.68 3.18
N ARG A 252 -19.04 18.08 2.18
CA ARG A 252 -19.07 16.62 1.97
C ARG A 252 -18.13 15.85 2.90
N SER A 253 -17.14 16.52 3.49
CA SER A 253 -16.10 15.88 4.30
C SER A 253 -15.84 16.53 5.65
N GLN A 254 -16.14 17.81 5.84
CA GLN A 254 -15.88 18.54 7.09
C GLN A 254 -16.54 17.90 8.33
N TRP A 255 -17.66 17.20 8.17
CA TRP A 255 -18.33 16.46 9.25
C TRP A 255 -17.47 15.33 9.84
N LYS A 256 -16.46 14.85 9.12
CA LYS A 256 -15.51 13.84 9.60
C LYS A 256 -14.43 14.42 10.52
N ALA A 257 -14.20 15.74 10.49
CA ALA A 257 -13.11 16.34 11.24
C ALA A 257 -13.17 16.08 12.76
N PRO A 258 -14.34 16.17 13.44
CA PRO A 258 -14.44 15.80 14.86
C PRO A 258 -14.11 14.32 15.12
N LEU A 259 -14.50 13.42 14.21
CA LEU A 259 -14.20 12.00 14.33
C LEU A 259 -12.69 11.76 14.18
N LEU A 260 -12.07 12.39 13.19
CA LEU A 260 -10.62 12.28 12.99
C LEU A 260 -9.86 12.80 14.21
N ARG A 261 -10.20 13.98 14.75
CA ARG A 261 -9.60 14.49 15.99
C ARG A 261 -9.73 13.51 17.14
N ARG A 262 -10.90 12.89 17.31
CA ARG A 262 -11.09 11.87 18.34
C ARG A 262 -10.20 10.64 18.11
N ALA A 263 -10.14 10.12 16.88
CA ALA A 263 -9.27 8.99 16.57
C ALA A 263 -7.80 9.30 16.87
N LEU A 264 -7.35 10.51 16.53
CA LEU A 264 -5.96 10.94 16.72
C LEU A 264 -5.53 11.04 18.18
N THR A 265 -6.44 11.04 19.16
CA THR A 265 -6.08 11.03 20.59
C THR A 265 -5.26 9.81 21.01
N VAL A 266 -5.33 8.72 20.23
CA VAL A 266 -4.58 7.48 20.48
C VAL A 266 -3.48 7.23 19.44
N PHE A 267 -3.19 8.20 18.56
CA PHE A 267 -2.17 8.12 17.52
C PHE A 267 -0.95 8.98 17.82
N THR A 268 0.21 8.49 17.39
CA THR A 268 1.41 9.28 17.19
C THR A 268 1.58 9.60 15.70
N GLY A 269 2.37 10.62 15.36
CA GLY A 269 2.51 11.07 14.00
C GLY A 269 3.93 11.40 13.59
N LYS A 270 4.35 10.88 12.45
CA LYS A 270 5.61 11.26 11.83
C LYS A 270 5.43 12.58 11.09
N ASP A 271 6.24 13.59 11.42
CA ASP A 271 6.35 14.81 10.64
C ASP A 271 7.22 14.53 9.41
N SER A 272 6.58 14.21 8.31
CA SER A 272 7.26 13.95 7.04
C SER A 272 7.49 15.23 6.24
N THR A 273 8.45 15.17 5.33
CA THR A 273 8.68 16.24 4.34
C THR A 273 7.42 16.39 3.47
N PRO A 274 6.85 17.61 3.36
CA PRO A 274 5.71 17.83 2.48
C PRO A 274 6.01 17.43 1.05
N TYR A 275 5.04 16.76 0.41
CA TYR A 275 5.21 16.35 -0.98
C TYR A 275 5.43 17.56 -1.88
N ALA A 276 6.51 17.53 -2.63
CA ALA A 276 6.81 18.48 -3.70
C ALA A 276 7.61 17.76 -4.81
N ARG A 277 7.59 18.28 -6.02
CA ARG A 277 8.38 17.71 -7.11
C ARG A 277 9.88 17.73 -6.76
N GLY A 278 10.51 16.55 -6.80
CA GLY A 278 11.92 16.40 -6.44
C GLY A 278 12.22 16.43 -4.95
N SER A 279 11.20 16.50 -4.07
CA SER A 279 11.42 16.34 -2.65
C SER A 279 11.74 14.87 -2.31
N VAL A 280 12.52 14.69 -1.27
CA VAL A 280 12.76 13.38 -0.66
C VAL A 280 11.51 12.98 0.12
N HIS A 281 11.00 11.78 -0.15
CA HIS A 281 9.85 11.25 0.57
C HIS A 281 10.31 10.44 1.78
N ASP A 282 9.72 10.72 2.93
CA ASP A 282 10.04 10.08 4.21
C ASP A 282 8.75 9.80 5.01
N PHE A 283 7.71 9.38 4.31
CA PHE A 283 6.36 9.23 4.86
C PHE A 283 6.24 8.08 5.85
N MET A 284 5.29 8.21 6.78
CA MET A 284 4.69 7.06 7.43
C MET A 284 3.77 6.37 6.41
N HIS A 285 4.33 5.43 5.63
CA HIS A 285 3.69 4.94 4.40
C HIS A 285 3.09 3.54 4.50
N ALA A 286 3.31 2.79 5.59
CA ALA A 286 2.65 1.51 5.80
C ALA A 286 1.11 1.65 5.80
N LYS A 287 0.42 0.65 5.27
CA LYS A 287 -1.03 0.56 5.29
C LYS A 287 -1.38 -0.78 5.93
N MET A 288 -1.46 -0.75 7.26
CA MET A 288 -1.64 -1.95 8.05
C MET A 288 -2.62 -1.72 9.20
N THR A 289 -3.52 -2.68 9.39
CA THR A 289 -4.42 -2.74 10.54
C THR A 289 -4.33 -4.11 11.17
N VAL A 290 -4.07 -4.16 12.47
CA VAL A 290 -4.14 -5.37 13.30
C VAL A 290 -5.36 -5.25 14.20
N ALA A 291 -6.25 -6.23 14.14
CA ALA A 291 -7.41 -6.36 15.02
C ALA A 291 -7.39 -7.76 15.64
N ASP A 292 -7.04 -7.85 16.91
CA ASP A 292 -6.72 -9.08 17.64
C ASP A 292 -5.71 -9.96 16.87
N ASP A 293 -6.17 -11.08 16.28
CA ASP A 293 -5.34 -12.03 15.53
C ASP A 293 -5.46 -11.90 14.01
N THR A 294 -6.06 -10.80 13.54
CA THR A 294 -6.22 -10.52 12.11
C THR A 294 -5.36 -9.33 11.69
N VAL A 295 -4.59 -9.51 10.63
CA VAL A 295 -3.78 -8.46 9.99
C VAL A 295 -4.37 -8.11 8.62
N PHE A 296 -4.58 -6.83 8.35
CA PHE A 296 -4.81 -6.30 7.01
C PHE A 296 -3.55 -5.55 6.57
N VAL A 297 -3.01 -5.90 5.43
CA VAL A 297 -1.77 -5.31 4.90
C VAL A 297 -1.78 -5.25 3.38
N GLY A 298 -1.28 -4.15 2.80
CA GLY A 298 -1.23 -3.99 1.35
C GLY A 298 -1.00 -2.55 0.92
N SER A 299 -1.58 -2.17 -0.22
CA SER A 299 -1.43 -0.84 -0.80
C SER A 299 -2.54 0.16 -0.38
N PHE A 300 -3.62 -0.32 0.23
CA PHE A 300 -4.85 0.40 0.50
C PHE A 300 -4.70 1.47 1.58
N ASN A 301 -4.74 2.73 1.20
CA ASN A 301 -4.89 3.82 2.15
C ASN A 301 -6.30 3.78 2.76
N LEU A 302 -6.42 3.97 4.08
CA LEU A 302 -7.71 4.00 4.80
C LEU A 302 -8.50 5.27 4.43
N SER A 303 -8.86 5.41 3.16
CA SER A 303 -9.46 6.62 2.58
C SER A 303 -10.48 6.33 1.49
N ARG A 304 -11.26 7.35 1.12
CA ARG A 304 -12.15 7.25 -0.03
C ARG A 304 -11.41 6.97 -1.34
N SER A 305 -10.25 7.60 -1.55
CA SER A 305 -9.43 7.34 -2.74
C SER A 305 -8.93 5.89 -2.76
N GLY A 306 -8.58 5.31 -1.60
CA GLY A 306 -8.26 3.88 -1.53
C GLY A 306 -9.40 2.98 -1.99
N GLU A 307 -10.67 3.36 -1.75
CA GLU A 307 -11.82 2.56 -2.22
C GLU A 307 -11.98 2.59 -3.74
N THR A 308 -11.50 3.63 -4.43
CA THR A 308 -11.69 3.84 -5.88
C THR A 308 -10.45 3.59 -6.71
N ASN A 309 -9.26 3.71 -6.15
CA ASN A 309 -8.01 3.32 -6.80
C ASN A 309 -7.93 1.80 -7.03
N ALA A 310 -7.05 1.38 -7.93
CA ALA A 310 -6.66 -0.04 -7.98
C ALA A 310 -5.70 -0.34 -6.82
N GLU A 311 -6.22 -1.03 -5.82
CA GLU A 311 -5.52 -1.39 -4.57
C GLU A 311 -5.65 -2.88 -4.28
N ASN A 312 -4.72 -3.42 -3.49
CA ASN A 312 -4.83 -4.76 -2.94
C ASN A 312 -4.54 -4.79 -1.44
N VAL A 313 -5.20 -5.72 -0.76
CA VAL A 313 -4.99 -6.00 0.67
C VAL A 313 -5.03 -7.49 0.91
N LEU A 314 -4.15 -7.98 1.74
CA LEU A 314 -4.25 -9.31 2.34
C LEU A 314 -4.91 -9.18 3.72
N GLU A 315 -6.01 -9.88 3.94
CA GLU A 315 -6.58 -10.17 5.26
C GLU A 315 -5.99 -11.50 5.71
N ILE A 316 -5.21 -11.51 6.79
CA ILE A 316 -4.44 -12.66 7.27
C ILE A 316 -4.89 -12.97 8.70
N ALA A 317 -5.44 -14.15 8.91
CA ALA A 317 -5.80 -14.68 10.23
C ALA A 317 -4.64 -15.51 10.78
N ASP A 318 -3.71 -14.87 11.48
CA ASP A 318 -2.51 -15.46 12.06
C ASP A 318 -2.12 -14.73 13.34
N ALA A 319 -2.25 -15.39 14.50
CA ALA A 319 -1.99 -14.79 15.80
C ALA A 319 -0.51 -14.39 15.99
N ALA A 320 0.43 -15.18 15.47
CA ALA A 320 1.84 -14.91 15.60
C ALA A 320 2.25 -13.69 14.76
N LEU A 321 1.76 -13.63 13.51
CA LEU A 321 1.96 -12.48 12.65
C LEU A 321 1.29 -11.23 13.24
N ALA A 322 0.08 -11.34 13.76
CA ALA A 322 -0.62 -10.22 14.39
C ALA A 322 0.15 -9.67 15.60
N GLU A 323 0.75 -10.55 16.43
CA GLU A 323 1.62 -10.13 17.53
C GLU A 323 2.86 -9.38 17.02
N GLN A 324 3.55 -9.96 16.04
CA GLN A 324 4.74 -9.36 15.43
C GLN A 324 4.42 -7.97 14.83
N MET A 325 3.33 -7.86 14.07
CA MET A 325 2.95 -6.61 13.42
C MET A 325 2.46 -5.55 14.42
N ALA A 326 1.74 -5.95 15.44
CA ALA A 326 1.35 -5.05 16.53
C ALA A 326 2.57 -4.52 17.29
N GLY A 327 3.53 -5.38 17.61
CA GLY A 327 4.81 -4.99 18.22
C GLY A 327 5.59 -3.98 17.37
N TRP A 328 5.70 -4.25 16.06
CA TRP A 328 6.34 -3.30 15.15
C TRP A 328 5.61 -1.93 15.11
N ILE A 329 4.28 -1.93 15.07
CA ILE A 329 3.52 -0.66 15.12
C ILE A 329 3.80 0.08 16.44
N ASP A 330 3.88 -0.63 17.57
CA ASP A 330 4.18 -0.03 18.88
C ASP A 330 5.61 0.51 18.94
N GLU A 331 6.60 -0.16 18.33
CA GLU A 331 7.98 0.33 18.20
C GLU A 331 8.05 1.59 17.33
N VAL A 332 7.38 1.61 16.18
CA VAL A 332 7.35 2.77 15.28
C VAL A 332 6.67 3.95 15.94
N ARG A 333 5.51 3.75 16.57
CA ARG A 333 4.78 4.83 17.24
C ARG A 333 5.55 5.42 18.41
N ALA A 334 6.39 4.66 19.09
CA ALA A 334 7.24 5.15 20.19
C ALA A 334 8.31 6.15 19.71
N ARG A 335 8.63 6.19 18.41
CA ARG A 335 9.61 7.11 17.81
C ARG A 335 9.04 8.50 17.55
N PHE A 336 7.71 8.66 17.56
CA PHE A 336 7.07 9.90 17.16
C PHE A 336 6.16 10.49 18.24
N PRO A 337 6.02 11.83 18.29
CA PRO A 337 5.14 12.49 19.26
C PRO A 337 3.65 12.19 18.95
N ARG A 338 2.78 12.48 19.92
CA ARG A 338 1.33 12.47 19.70
C ARG A 338 0.96 13.49 18.63
N VAL A 339 0.01 13.12 17.77
CA VAL A 339 -0.49 14.04 16.74
C VAL A 339 -1.18 15.21 17.41
N GLN A 340 -0.75 16.41 17.06
CA GLN A 340 -1.45 17.66 17.42
C GLN A 340 -2.41 17.97 16.26
N ALA A 341 -3.74 17.92 16.51
CA ALA A 341 -4.80 18.10 15.51
C ALA A 341 -5.65 19.36 15.79
#